data_5cab875d0bf4272851b699b24da5c77c
#
_entry.id   5cab875d0bf4272851b699b24da5c77c
#
_cell.length_a   1.000
_cell.length_b   1.000
_cell.length_c   1.000
_cell.angle_alpha   90.00
_cell.angle_beta   90.00
_cell.angle_gamma   90.00
#
_symmetry.space_group_name_H-M   'P 1'
#
loop_
_entity.id
_entity.type
_entity.pdbx_description
1 polymer ?
#
loop_
_entity_poly.entity_id
_entity_poly.type
_entity_poly.pdbx_seq_one_letter_code
_entity_poly.pdbx_strand_id
1 'polypeptide(L)'
;MRTSIAEGKKHIILCAPTGSGKTVMFTFMVASALQRGKRCIIFTDRVELLKQSNGALDLFGIKPTLIEAGKPRLDVSGNCFIAMAQTYARRKNKADYADLMTGMDLVIIDEAHKQTFNPLLASIPAKAVVIGATATPLRRGNQECLSKFYQAIHNPVQVGELIRQGFLASPVTYGTNMDLS
;
A
#
# COMPACT_ATOMS: atom_id res chain seq x y z
N MET A 1 9.05 7.37 9.87
CA MET A 1 7.62 7.07 9.86
C MET A 1 6.97 7.15 11.25
N ARG A 2 7.45 6.43 12.28
CA ARG A 2 6.90 6.56 13.65
C ARG A 2 6.90 8.01 14.14
N THR A 3 7.97 8.76 13.90
CA THR A 3 8.08 10.19 14.24
C THR A 3 6.98 11.02 13.59
N SER A 4 6.74 10.84 12.27
CA SER A 4 5.68 11.57 11.55
C SER A 4 4.28 11.26 12.07
N ILE A 5 4.03 10.00 12.46
CA ILE A 5 2.75 9.61 13.09
C ILE A 5 2.61 10.27 14.46
N ALA A 6 3.68 10.32 15.24
CA ALA A 6 3.70 11.00 16.54
C ALA A 6 3.47 12.52 16.40
N GLU A 7 3.93 13.13 15.30
CA GLU A 7 3.65 14.52 14.91
C GLU A 7 2.21 14.75 14.39
N GLY A 8 1.36 13.72 14.43
CA GLY A 8 -0.03 13.81 14.00
C GLY A 8 -0.27 13.61 12.50
N LYS A 9 0.77 13.34 11.69
CA LYS A 9 0.62 13.03 10.27
C LYS A 9 0.06 11.62 10.11
N LYS A 10 -1.07 11.50 9.44
CA LYS A 10 -1.76 10.22 9.29
C LYS A 10 -1.67 9.62 7.89
N HIS A 11 -1.45 10.43 6.88
CA HIS A 11 -1.32 9.99 5.48
C HIS A 11 0.14 10.13 5.04
N ILE A 12 0.82 9.00 4.83
CA ILE A 12 2.26 8.96 4.62
C ILE A 12 2.58 8.12 3.39
N ILE A 13 3.46 8.61 2.51
CA ILE A 13 4.04 7.80 1.42
C ILE A 13 5.31 7.11 1.91
N LEU A 14 5.37 5.81 1.69
CA LEU A 14 6.57 5.00 1.72
C LEU A 14 7.10 4.86 0.29
N CYS A 15 8.12 5.62 -0.04
CA CYS A 15 8.79 5.52 -1.33
C CYS A 15 9.92 4.50 -1.23
N ALA A 16 9.78 3.37 -1.90
CA ALA A 16 10.79 2.33 -1.91
C ALA A 16 10.82 1.62 -3.26
N PRO A 17 12.00 1.32 -3.81
CA PRO A 17 12.16 0.71 -5.12
C PRO A 17 11.44 -0.64 -5.24
N THR A 18 11.17 -1.08 -6.46
CA THR A 18 10.73 -2.47 -6.70
C THR A 18 11.85 -3.42 -6.25
N GLY A 19 11.50 -4.52 -5.60
CA GLY A 19 12.48 -5.45 -5.03
C GLY A 19 13.05 -5.04 -3.66
N SER A 20 12.72 -3.87 -3.11
CA SER A 20 13.22 -3.40 -1.81
C SER A 20 12.55 -4.06 -0.59
N GLY A 21 11.69 -5.05 -0.78
CA GLY A 21 10.98 -5.70 0.32
C GLY A 21 9.76 -4.93 0.84
N LYS A 22 9.11 -4.08 0.04
CA LYS A 22 7.88 -3.34 0.43
C LYS A 22 6.85 -4.24 1.11
N THR A 23 6.59 -5.41 0.53
CA THR A 23 5.62 -6.37 1.09
C THR A 23 6.00 -6.82 2.49
N VAL A 24 7.29 -7.10 2.73
CA VAL A 24 7.79 -7.47 4.07
C VAL A 24 7.60 -6.33 5.06
N MET A 25 7.89 -5.09 4.65
CA MET A 25 7.67 -3.91 5.49
C MET A 25 6.18 -3.75 5.87
N PHE A 26 5.25 -3.95 4.92
CA PHE A 26 3.82 -3.88 5.20
C PHE A 26 3.38 -4.97 6.15
N THR A 27 3.81 -6.20 5.90
CA THR A 27 3.50 -7.34 6.77
C THR A 27 3.93 -7.07 8.20
N PHE A 28 5.14 -6.55 8.40
CA PHE A 28 5.63 -6.18 9.72
C PHE A 28 4.79 -5.06 10.37
N MET A 29 4.39 -4.03 9.59
CA MET A 29 3.52 -2.95 10.10
C MET A 29 2.15 -3.48 10.52
N VAL A 30 1.55 -4.34 9.69
CA VAL A 30 0.26 -4.98 9.99
C VAL A 30 0.38 -5.87 11.22
N ALA A 31 1.38 -6.75 11.29
CA ALA A 31 1.59 -7.61 12.45
C ALA A 31 1.74 -6.80 13.75
N SER A 32 2.56 -5.73 13.69
CA SER A 32 2.75 -4.82 14.84
C SER A 32 1.48 -4.08 15.25
N ALA A 33 0.61 -3.74 14.31
CA ALA A 33 -0.67 -3.08 14.60
C ALA A 33 -1.68 -4.07 15.20
N LEU A 34 -1.78 -5.28 14.63
CA LEU A 34 -2.66 -6.34 15.13
C LEU A 34 -2.33 -6.74 16.57
N GLN A 35 -1.03 -6.84 16.92
CA GLN A 35 -0.58 -7.09 18.30
C GLN A 35 -1.06 -6.02 19.30
N ARG A 36 -1.40 -4.83 18.81
CA ARG A 36 -1.98 -3.73 19.60
C ARG A 36 -3.49 -3.65 19.53
N GLY A 37 -4.16 -4.70 19.05
CA GLY A 37 -5.61 -4.75 18.88
C GLY A 37 -6.15 -3.83 17.79
N LYS A 38 -5.31 -3.41 16.82
CA LYS A 38 -5.70 -2.52 15.72
C LYS A 38 -6.26 -3.31 14.55
N ARG A 39 -7.22 -2.70 13.82
CA ARG A 39 -7.77 -3.27 12.59
C ARG A 39 -7.04 -2.73 11.37
N CYS A 40 -6.65 -3.62 10.47
CA CYS A 40 -5.79 -3.32 9.33
C CYS A 40 -6.40 -3.78 8.01
N ILE A 41 -6.23 -2.97 6.96
CA ILE A 41 -6.58 -3.37 5.60
C ILE A 41 -5.44 -3.00 4.63
N ILE A 42 -5.13 -3.92 3.71
CA ILE A 42 -4.20 -3.70 2.61
C ILE A 42 -5.02 -3.63 1.31
N PHE A 43 -4.86 -2.55 0.56
CA PHE A 43 -5.43 -2.42 -0.77
C PHE A 43 -4.38 -2.65 -1.86
N THR A 44 -4.75 -3.43 -2.84
CA THR A 44 -3.96 -3.69 -4.05
C THR A 44 -4.85 -3.65 -5.29
N ASP A 45 -4.27 -3.47 -6.46
CA ASP A 45 -4.98 -3.46 -7.73
C ASP A 45 -4.73 -4.72 -8.59
N ARG A 46 -3.87 -5.63 -8.14
CA ARG A 46 -3.49 -6.86 -8.84
C ARG A 46 -3.68 -8.10 -7.98
N VAL A 47 -4.19 -9.15 -8.58
CA VAL A 47 -4.41 -10.44 -7.90
C VAL A 47 -3.10 -11.06 -7.43
N GLU A 48 -2.02 -10.90 -8.20
CA GLU A 48 -0.70 -11.39 -7.85
C GLU A 48 -0.18 -10.75 -6.55
N LEU A 49 -0.37 -9.43 -6.40
CA LEU A 49 0.02 -8.69 -5.19
C LEU A 49 -0.86 -9.07 -4.00
N LEU A 50 -2.16 -9.34 -4.22
CA LEU A 50 -3.04 -9.87 -3.19
C LEU A 50 -2.53 -11.21 -2.66
N LYS A 51 -2.20 -12.15 -3.56
CA LYS A 51 -1.65 -13.46 -3.20
C LYS A 51 -0.30 -13.33 -2.49
N GLN A 52 0.59 -12.45 -2.98
CA GLN A 52 1.89 -12.20 -2.37
C GLN A 52 1.74 -11.63 -0.94
N SER A 53 0.85 -10.67 -0.75
CA SER A 53 0.59 -10.09 0.57
C SER A 53 -0.02 -11.11 1.53
N ASN A 54 -0.94 -11.95 1.02
CA ASN A 54 -1.52 -13.04 1.82
C ASN A 54 -0.46 -14.04 2.28
N GLY A 55 0.41 -14.51 1.37
CA GLY A 55 1.50 -15.42 1.71
C GLY A 55 2.50 -14.81 2.68
N ALA A 56 2.82 -13.53 2.54
CA ALA A 56 3.70 -12.83 3.47
C ALA A 56 3.10 -12.70 4.89
N LEU A 57 1.78 -12.46 5.00
CA LEU A 57 1.08 -12.44 6.30
C LEU A 57 1.00 -13.82 6.93
N ASP A 58 0.83 -14.87 6.12
CA ASP A 58 0.78 -16.26 6.61
C ASP A 58 2.08 -16.67 7.30
N LEU A 59 3.25 -16.18 6.83
CA LEU A 59 4.54 -16.38 7.50
C LEU A 59 4.58 -15.81 8.94
N PHE A 60 3.70 -14.86 9.26
CA PHE A 60 3.52 -14.31 10.61
C PHE A 60 2.34 -14.93 11.35
N GLY A 61 1.75 -16.00 10.82
CA GLY A 61 0.56 -16.66 11.38
C GLY A 61 -0.72 -15.81 11.27
N ILE A 62 -0.73 -14.80 10.40
CA ILE A 62 -1.87 -13.89 10.21
C ILE A 62 -2.69 -14.36 9.01
N LYS A 63 -3.96 -14.70 9.24
CA LYS A 63 -4.92 -15.10 8.20
C LYS A 63 -5.87 -13.95 7.89
N PRO A 64 -5.66 -13.18 6.82
CA PRO A 64 -6.53 -12.06 6.48
C PRO A 64 -7.82 -12.54 5.81
N THR A 65 -8.90 -11.76 5.98
CA THR A 65 -10.09 -11.89 5.15
C THR A 65 -9.84 -11.25 3.79
N LEU A 66 -10.03 -12.03 2.71
CA LEU A 66 -9.78 -11.57 1.34
C LEU A 66 -11.05 -10.98 0.73
N ILE A 67 -10.94 -9.76 0.19
CA ILE A 67 -12.00 -9.05 -0.53
C ILE A 67 -11.65 -9.04 -2.02
N GLU A 68 -12.14 -10.03 -2.74
CA GLU A 68 -11.87 -10.26 -4.16
C GLU A 68 -13.14 -10.60 -4.94
N ALA A 69 -13.06 -10.59 -6.26
CA ALA A 69 -14.16 -11.05 -7.12
C ALA A 69 -14.49 -12.52 -6.85
N GLY A 70 -15.77 -12.88 -6.96
CA GLY A 70 -16.21 -14.27 -6.71
C GLY A 70 -16.52 -14.61 -5.24
N LYS A 71 -16.11 -13.78 -4.27
CA LYS A 71 -16.48 -13.93 -2.86
C LYS A 71 -17.57 -12.92 -2.48
N PRO A 72 -18.87 -13.30 -2.48
CA PRO A 72 -19.97 -12.35 -2.30
C PRO A 72 -20.18 -11.92 -0.84
N ARG A 73 -19.86 -12.79 0.11
CA ARG A 73 -20.01 -12.51 1.54
C ARG A 73 -18.71 -11.99 2.12
N LEU A 74 -18.82 -10.94 2.93
CA LEU A 74 -17.73 -10.36 3.69
C LEU A 74 -17.87 -10.77 5.14
N ASP A 75 -16.84 -11.45 5.67
CA ASP A 75 -16.71 -11.64 7.09
C ASP A 75 -15.96 -10.43 7.67
N VAL A 76 -16.68 -9.61 8.45
CA VAL A 76 -16.15 -8.40 9.08
C VAL A 76 -15.63 -8.62 10.50
N SER A 77 -15.73 -9.86 11.02
CA SER A 77 -15.33 -10.19 12.40
C SER A 77 -13.82 -10.13 12.60
N GLY A 78 -13.04 -10.33 11.55
CA GLY A 78 -11.58 -10.28 11.59
C GLY A 78 -11.00 -8.88 11.78
N ASN A 79 -9.72 -8.83 12.10
CA ASN A 79 -8.96 -7.59 12.27
C ASN A 79 -7.95 -7.32 11.14
N CYS A 80 -7.79 -8.24 10.20
CA CYS A 80 -6.88 -8.10 9.07
C CYS A 80 -7.59 -8.42 7.75
N PHE A 81 -7.45 -7.54 6.77
CA PHE A 81 -8.10 -7.64 5.47
C PHE A 81 -7.11 -7.36 4.35
N ILE A 82 -7.27 -8.04 3.21
CA ILE A 82 -6.62 -7.68 1.95
C ILE A 82 -7.72 -7.50 0.90
N ALA A 83 -7.74 -6.38 0.23
CA ALA A 83 -8.80 -6.01 -0.69
C ALA A 83 -8.27 -5.65 -2.08
N MET A 84 -8.91 -6.23 -3.09
CA MET A 84 -8.84 -5.68 -4.44
C MET A 84 -9.58 -4.34 -4.48
N ALA A 85 -8.86 -3.26 -4.78
CA ALA A 85 -9.41 -1.89 -4.77
C ALA A 85 -10.68 -1.75 -5.61
N GLN A 86 -10.69 -2.33 -6.82
CA GLN A 86 -11.86 -2.29 -7.70
C GLN A 86 -13.06 -3.05 -7.13
N THR A 87 -12.82 -4.21 -6.49
CA THR A 87 -13.90 -4.99 -5.86
C THR A 87 -14.49 -4.23 -4.68
N TYR A 88 -13.63 -3.64 -3.85
CA TYR A 88 -14.06 -2.80 -2.75
C TYR A 88 -14.87 -1.59 -3.25
N ALA A 89 -14.36 -0.85 -4.24
CA ALA A 89 -15.02 0.33 -4.78
C ALA A 89 -16.45 0.04 -5.30
N ARG A 90 -16.65 -1.13 -5.93
CA ARG A 90 -17.99 -1.56 -6.40
C ARG A 90 -18.93 -1.95 -5.26
N ARG A 91 -18.42 -2.29 -4.08
CA ARG A 91 -19.19 -2.81 -2.96
C ARG A 91 -19.27 -1.85 -1.77
N LYS A 92 -18.53 -0.75 -1.78
CA LYS A 92 -18.39 0.18 -0.65
C LYS A 92 -19.72 0.74 -0.09
N ASN A 93 -20.76 0.80 -0.92
CA ASN A 93 -22.07 1.30 -0.51
C ASN A 93 -22.95 0.22 0.18
N LYS A 94 -22.49 -1.03 0.25
CA LYS A 94 -23.15 -2.05 1.06
C LYS A 94 -22.81 -1.82 2.53
N ALA A 95 -23.79 -2.04 3.41
CA ALA A 95 -23.63 -1.79 4.85
C ALA A 95 -22.38 -2.43 5.46
N ASP A 96 -22.14 -3.71 5.19
CA ASP A 96 -20.98 -4.45 5.71
C ASP A 96 -19.63 -3.80 5.32
N TYR A 97 -19.54 -3.20 4.12
CA TYR A 97 -18.32 -2.56 3.63
C TYR A 97 -18.11 -1.15 4.20
N ALA A 98 -19.20 -0.41 4.43
CA ALA A 98 -19.15 0.90 5.08
C ALA A 98 -18.71 0.75 6.56
N ASP A 99 -19.27 -0.21 7.27
CA ASP A 99 -18.92 -0.52 8.65
C ASP A 99 -17.47 -1.01 8.77
N LEU A 100 -17.03 -1.85 7.82
CA LEU A 100 -15.64 -2.30 7.75
C LEU A 100 -14.68 -1.12 7.75
N MET A 101 -14.86 -0.15 6.83
CA MET A 101 -13.93 0.98 6.70
C MET A 101 -13.94 1.87 7.93
N THR A 102 -15.12 2.14 8.50
CA THR A 102 -15.25 2.96 9.73
C THR A 102 -14.43 2.40 10.89
N GLY A 103 -14.29 1.06 10.96
CA GLY A 103 -13.51 0.36 11.98
C GLY A 103 -12.00 0.34 11.75
N MET A 104 -11.46 0.78 10.60
CA MET A 104 -10.02 0.66 10.31
C MET A 104 -9.17 1.65 11.09
N ASP A 105 -8.04 1.17 11.58
CA ASP A 105 -6.99 1.96 12.22
C ASP A 105 -5.76 2.13 11.32
N LEU A 106 -5.45 1.13 10.48
CA LEU A 106 -4.33 1.16 9.54
C LEU A 106 -4.80 0.74 8.15
N VAL A 107 -4.55 1.59 7.18
CA VAL A 107 -4.82 1.34 5.76
C VAL A 107 -3.51 1.39 4.99
N ILE A 108 -3.18 0.31 4.31
CA ILE A 108 -2.02 0.25 3.42
C ILE A 108 -2.53 0.24 1.98
N ILE A 109 -1.92 1.05 1.12
CA ILE A 109 -2.24 1.12 -0.30
C ILE A 109 -0.97 0.81 -1.09
N ASP A 110 -0.94 -0.36 -1.70
CA ASP A 110 0.17 -0.73 -2.58
C ASP A 110 0.01 -0.06 -3.95
N GLU A 111 1.13 0.36 -4.54
CA GLU A 111 1.19 1.16 -5.78
C GLU A 111 0.35 2.46 -5.68
N ALA A 112 0.47 3.17 -4.57
CA ALA A 112 -0.32 4.35 -4.21
C ALA A 112 -0.25 5.52 -5.22
N HIS A 113 0.70 5.48 -6.18
CA HIS A 113 0.78 6.46 -7.26
C HIS A 113 -0.38 6.35 -8.25
N LYS A 114 -1.12 5.24 -8.27
CA LYS A 114 -2.23 5.02 -9.20
C LYS A 114 -3.46 5.82 -8.79
N GLN A 115 -4.08 6.50 -9.76
CA GLN A 115 -5.28 7.32 -9.52
C GLN A 115 -6.50 6.49 -9.11
N THR A 116 -6.52 5.20 -9.40
CA THR A 116 -7.60 4.28 -9.01
C THR A 116 -7.88 4.27 -7.51
N PHE A 117 -6.91 4.71 -6.68
CA PHE A 117 -7.07 4.80 -5.23
C PHE A 117 -7.61 6.15 -4.74
N ASN A 118 -7.70 7.20 -5.57
CA ASN A 118 -8.18 8.51 -5.12
C ASN A 118 -9.60 8.47 -4.50
N PRO A 119 -10.60 7.79 -5.12
CA PRO A 119 -11.93 7.67 -4.51
C PRO A 119 -11.96 6.88 -3.21
N LEU A 120 -11.00 5.96 -3.03
CA LEU A 120 -10.85 5.20 -1.79
C LEU A 120 -10.34 6.10 -0.67
N LEU A 121 -9.31 6.93 -0.95
CA LEU A 121 -8.71 7.84 0.03
C LEU A 121 -9.74 8.77 0.67
N ALA A 122 -10.72 9.24 -0.10
CA ALA A 122 -11.80 10.08 0.39
C ALA A 122 -12.77 9.37 1.36
N SER A 123 -12.81 8.03 1.35
CA SER A 123 -13.68 7.22 2.22
C SER A 123 -13.00 6.71 3.49
N ILE A 124 -11.69 6.94 3.64
CA ILE A 124 -10.95 6.47 4.81
C ILE A 124 -11.24 7.37 6.02
N PRO A 125 -11.53 6.79 7.20
CA PRO A 125 -11.80 7.58 8.40
C PRO A 125 -10.58 8.43 8.80
N ALA A 126 -10.83 9.66 9.24
CA ALA A 126 -9.78 10.59 9.66
C ALA A 126 -8.92 10.07 10.84
N LYS A 127 -9.42 9.08 11.60
CA LYS A 127 -8.66 8.43 12.67
C LYS A 127 -7.59 7.48 12.15
N ALA A 128 -7.78 6.89 10.96
CA ALA A 128 -6.91 5.86 10.43
C ALA A 128 -5.56 6.42 9.95
N VAL A 129 -4.50 5.65 10.17
CA VAL A 129 -3.21 5.90 9.55
C VAL A 129 -3.23 5.27 8.16
N VAL A 130 -2.88 6.04 7.15
CA VAL A 130 -2.78 5.61 5.75
C VAL A 130 -1.33 5.58 5.32
N ILE A 131 -0.88 4.43 4.87
CA ILE A 131 0.47 4.27 4.31
C ILE A 131 0.33 3.88 2.84
N GLY A 132 0.64 4.83 1.97
CA GLY A 132 0.74 4.59 0.54
C GLY A 132 2.14 4.16 0.17
N ALA A 133 2.30 3.03 -0.50
CA ALA A 133 3.58 2.58 -0.96
C ALA A 133 3.73 2.72 -2.47
N THR A 134 4.89 3.15 -2.90
CA THR A 134 5.20 3.28 -4.33
C THR A 134 6.70 3.30 -4.57
N ALA A 135 7.13 2.82 -5.73
CA ALA A 135 8.48 3.04 -6.24
C ALA A 135 8.62 4.40 -6.95
N THR A 136 7.51 4.98 -7.42
CA THR A 136 7.46 6.20 -8.22
C THR A 136 6.48 7.19 -7.61
N PRO A 137 6.93 8.04 -6.66
CA PRO A 137 6.04 8.96 -5.93
C PRO A 137 5.55 10.14 -6.77
N LEU A 138 6.13 10.33 -7.96
CA LEU A 138 5.76 11.42 -8.87
C LEU A 138 4.73 10.94 -9.90
N ARG A 139 3.68 11.71 -10.06
CA ARG A 139 2.71 11.55 -11.14
C ARG A 139 3.06 12.51 -12.28
N ARG A 140 2.89 12.07 -13.54
CA ARG A 140 3.20 12.85 -14.73
C ARG A 140 1.92 13.39 -15.39
N GLY A 141 2.04 14.52 -16.09
CA GLY A 141 0.95 15.14 -16.84
C GLY A 141 -0.15 15.72 -15.96
N ASN A 142 -1.40 15.65 -16.41
CA ASN A 142 -2.57 16.22 -15.72
C ASN A 142 -3.07 15.39 -14.53
N GLN A 143 -2.24 14.48 -13.99
CA GLN A 143 -2.62 13.67 -12.85
C GLN A 143 -2.55 14.48 -11.56
N GLU A 144 -3.50 14.25 -10.66
CA GLU A 144 -3.49 14.88 -9.33
C GLU A 144 -2.22 14.52 -8.55
N CYS A 145 -1.58 15.54 -8.00
CA CYS A 145 -0.36 15.35 -7.20
C CYS A 145 -0.67 14.54 -5.93
N LEU A 146 0.23 13.63 -5.56
CA LEU A 146 0.09 12.85 -4.33
C LEU A 146 0.08 13.71 -3.07
N SER A 147 0.67 14.91 -3.10
CA SER A 147 0.65 15.87 -1.98
C SER A 147 -0.76 16.34 -1.60
N LYS A 148 -1.76 16.17 -2.48
CA LYS A 148 -3.18 16.43 -2.13
C LYS A 148 -3.73 15.41 -1.12
N PHE A 149 -3.17 14.20 -1.09
CA PHE A 149 -3.68 13.08 -0.31
C PHE A 149 -2.74 12.69 0.83
N TYR A 150 -1.44 12.97 0.70
CA TYR A 150 -0.43 12.53 1.64
C TYR A 150 0.35 13.71 2.24
N GLN A 151 0.59 13.65 3.53
CA GLN A 151 1.18 14.72 4.34
C GLN A 151 2.70 14.60 4.49
N ALA A 152 3.24 13.43 4.23
CA ALA A 152 4.67 13.15 4.32
C ALA A 152 5.10 12.06 3.35
N ILE A 153 6.39 12.11 2.97
CA ILE A 153 7.05 11.06 2.19
C ILE A 153 8.26 10.55 2.97
N HIS A 154 8.39 9.24 3.05
CA HIS A 154 9.56 8.57 3.59
C HIS A 154 10.23 7.73 2.52
N ASN A 155 11.53 7.93 2.37
CA ASN A 155 12.38 7.15 1.47
C ASN A 155 13.44 6.40 2.31
N PRO A 156 13.10 5.22 2.85
CA PRO A 156 13.95 4.51 3.80
C PRO A 156 15.20 3.92 3.17
N VAL A 157 15.15 3.63 1.86
CA VAL A 157 16.24 2.98 1.12
C VAL A 157 16.35 3.57 -0.27
N GLN A 158 17.56 3.89 -0.68
CA GLN A 158 17.87 4.37 -2.03
C GLN A 158 18.29 3.22 -2.95
N VAL A 159 18.01 3.35 -4.26
CA VAL A 159 18.40 2.35 -5.28
C VAL A 159 19.90 2.05 -5.22
N GLY A 160 20.72 3.09 -5.13
CA GLY A 160 22.18 2.93 -5.07
C GLY A 160 22.67 2.13 -3.85
N GLU A 161 21.97 2.23 -2.72
CA GLU A 161 22.28 1.44 -1.54
C GLU A 161 21.94 -0.04 -1.74
N LEU A 162 20.78 -0.33 -2.33
CA LEU A 162 20.37 -1.70 -2.65
C LEU A 162 21.28 -2.37 -3.67
N ILE A 163 21.83 -1.59 -4.63
CA ILE A 163 22.81 -2.09 -5.58
C ILE A 163 24.13 -2.42 -4.85
N ARG A 164 24.63 -1.52 -4.00
CA ARG A 164 25.86 -1.75 -3.24
C ARG A 164 25.78 -2.97 -2.33
N GLN A 165 24.59 -3.23 -1.77
CA GLN A 165 24.33 -4.37 -0.88
C GLN A 165 24.00 -5.67 -1.66
N GLY A 166 23.95 -5.64 -3.00
CA GLY A 166 23.68 -6.81 -3.83
C GLY A 166 22.20 -7.22 -3.92
N PHE A 167 21.28 -6.40 -3.39
CA PHE A 167 19.83 -6.66 -3.48
C PHE A 167 19.24 -6.28 -4.84
N LEU A 168 19.88 -5.38 -5.57
CA LEU A 168 19.51 -4.98 -6.93
C LEU A 168 20.72 -5.05 -7.84
N ALA A 169 20.49 -5.49 -9.09
CA ALA A 169 21.52 -5.48 -10.13
C ALA A 169 21.86 -4.04 -10.55
N SER A 170 23.12 -3.81 -10.89
CA SER A 170 23.54 -2.54 -11.50
C SER A 170 22.90 -2.39 -12.87
N PRO A 171 22.32 -1.23 -13.20
CA PRO A 171 21.80 -0.98 -14.53
C PRO A 171 22.94 -0.89 -15.55
N VAL A 172 22.77 -1.56 -16.69
CA VAL A 172 23.66 -1.40 -17.86
C VAL A 172 22.85 -0.64 -18.92
N THR A 173 23.35 0.54 -19.28
CA THR A 173 22.72 1.35 -20.33
C THR A 173 23.46 1.13 -21.64
N TYR A 174 22.75 0.63 -22.64
CA TYR A 174 23.23 0.54 -24.00
C TYR A 174 22.79 1.79 -24.77
N GLY A 175 23.74 2.61 -25.20
CA GLY A 175 23.47 3.72 -26.10
C GLY A 175 23.67 3.27 -27.55
N THR A 176 22.79 3.64 -28.46
CA THR A 176 23.06 3.57 -29.90
C THR A 176 23.88 4.82 -30.28
N ASN A 177 25.10 4.64 -30.81
CA ASN A 177 25.79 5.71 -31.49
C ASN A 177 25.00 6.01 -32.78
N MET A 178 24.03 6.92 -32.72
CA MET A 178 23.52 7.56 -33.91
C MET A 178 24.46 8.76 -34.19
N ASP A 179 25.39 8.59 -35.13
CA ASP A 179 26.02 9.72 -35.80
C ASP A 179 24.88 10.44 -36.55
N LEU A 180 24.44 11.57 -36.02
CA LEU A 180 23.62 12.52 -36.75
C LEU A 180 24.56 13.32 -37.67
N SER A 181 24.88 12.75 -38.84
CA SER A 181 25.50 13.49 -39.96
C SER A 181 24.40 14.27 -40.67
#